data_878378fb559dab1ae15241bb43b4d252
#
_entry.id   878378fb559dab1ae15241bb43b4d252
#
_cell.length_a   1.000
_cell.length_b   1.000
_cell.length_c   1.000
_cell.angle_alpha   90.00
_cell.angle_beta   90.00
_cell.angle_gamma   90.00
#
_symmetry.space_group_name_H-M   'P 1'
#
loop_
_entity.id
_entity.type
_entity.pdbx_description
1 polymer ?
#
loop_
_entity_poly.entity_id
_entity_poly.type
_entity_poly.pdbx_seq_one_letter_code
_entity_poly.pdbx_strand_id
1 'polypeptide(L)'
;MAGELVRMSEVLNHLDLAQGDTTYQSELQLYIEAATPIVEYITGPINTYSYNETYQCNGLSRISLRHVPVVANSISSCIEYVGISPFTLTNQPPGSTHDNYGFYLQRPEAGTLIRMSSFGQETPFLGSWLAITYQAGLATVPADVKLAVLEDIRGLWQQTHNGGRPKWGGGVPDEDGWTVGPLHLFPRLAAMIENRARVQSIA
;
A
#
# COMPACT_ATOMS: atom_id res chain seq x y z
N MET A 1 -12.47 -1.83 -8.37
CA MET A 1 -12.93 -1.58 -6.99
C MET A 1 -11.68 -1.69 -6.14
N ALA A 2 -11.42 -0.70 -5.28
CA ALA A 2 -10.37 -0.82 -4.28
C ALA A 2 -10.70 -2.04 -3.41
N GLY A 3 -9.71 -2.88 -3.09
CA GLY A 3 -9.93 -4.01 -2.20
C GLY A 3 -10.26 -3.49 -0.80
N GLU A 4 -11.19 -4.13 -0.12
CA GLU A 4 -11.52 -3.80 1.26
C GLU A 4 -10.46 -4.40 2.20
N LEU A 5 -9.98 -3.62 3.18
CA LEU A 5 -9.03 -4.10 4.18
C LEU A 5 -9.68 -5.07 5.17
N VAL A 6 -10.96 -4.88 5.45
CA VAL A 6 -11.79 -5.73 6.31
C VAL A 6 -13.11 -6.04 5.62
N ARG A 7 -13.67 -7.19 5.89
CA ARG A 7 -14.97 -7.61 5.34
C ARG A 7 -16.10 -7.13 6.25
N MET A 8 -17.27 -6.86 5.66
CA MET A 8 -18.49 -6.53 6.41
C MET A 8 -18.77 -7.51 7.54
N SER A 9 -18.61 -8.82 7.31
CA SER A 9 -18.82 -9.85 8.34
C SER A 9 -17.83 -9.74 9.51
N GLU A 10 -16.58 -9.31 9.27
CA GLU A 10 -15.58 -9.06 10.31
C GLU A 10 -15.97 -7.84 11.15
N VAL A 11 -16.49 -6.79 10.51
CA VAL A 11 -16.97 -5.58 11.20
C VAL A 11 -18.20 -5.88 12.06
N LEU A 12 -19.20 -6.58 11.52
CA LEU A 12 -20.41 -6.96 12.28
C LEU A 12 -20.04 -7.80 13.51
N ASN A 13 -19.15 -8.77 13.37
CA ASN A 13 -18.65 -9.55 14.51
C ASN A 13 -17.92 -8.69 15.55
N HIS A 14 -17.12 -7.75 15.10
CA HIS A 14 -16.34 -6.88 16.00
C HIS A 14 -17.20 -5.88 16.78
N LEU A 15 -18.35 -5.51 16.20
CA LEU A 15 -19.33 -4.60 16.82
C LEU A 15 -20.43 -5.33 17.60
N ASP A 16 -20.38 -6.66 17.72
CA ASP A 16 -21.43 -7.49 18.32
C ASP A 16 -22.82 -7.33 17.67
N LEU A 17 -22.84 -7.06 16.36
CA LEU A 17 -24.05 -6.96 15.55
C LEU A 17 -24.41 -8.31 14.93
N ALA A 18 -25.71 -8.55 14.74
CA ALA A 18 -26.18 -9.80 14.14
C ALA A 18 -25.67 -9.94 12.70
N GLN A 19 -25.14 -11.11 12.35
CA GLN A 19 -24.79 -11.44 10.98
C GLN A 19 -26.04 -11.41 10.10
N GLY A 20 -26.02 -10.58 9.05
CA GLY A 20 -27.17 -10.37 8.18
C GLY A 20 -28.08 -9.21 8.59
N ASP A 21 -27.76 -8.45 9.63
CA ASP A 21 -28.42 -7.17 9.90
C ASP A 21 -28.08 -6.19 8.78
N THR A 22 -29.10 -5.77 8.07
CA THR A 22 -28.95 -4.81 6.94
C THR A 22 -29.17 -3.37 7.33
N THR A 23 -29.62 -3.12 8.59
CA THR A 23 -30.01 -1.78 9.07
C THR A 23 -28.88 -0.76 8.91
N TYR A 24 -27.66 -1.18 9.22
CA TYR A 24 -26.49 -0.30 9.25
C TYR A 24 -25.46 -0.61 8.17
N GLN A 25 -25.74 -1.52 7.25
CA GLN A 25 -24.76 -1.96 6.25
C GLN A 25 -24.20 -0.82 5.40
N SER A 26 -25.06 0.13 4.99
CA SER A 26 -24.62 1.26 4.18
C SER A 26 -23.67 2.19 4.93
N GLU A 27 -23.91 2.39 6.22
CA GLU A 27 -23.05 3.21 7.08
C GLU A 27 -21.72 2.53 7.35
N LEU A 28 -21.76 1.25 7.71
CA LEU A 28 -20.53 0.46 7.95
C LEU A 28 -19.69 0.30 6.69
N GLN A 29 -20.34 0.16 5.53
CA GLN A 29 -19.65 0.13 4.23
C GLN A 29 -18.89 1.45 3.98
N LEU A 30 -19.52 2.57 4.31
CA LEU A 30 -18.88 3.88 4.19
C LEU A 30 -17.65 4.00 5.10
N TYR A 31 -17.70 3.46 6.32
CA TYR A 31 -16.54 3.45 7.22
C TYR A 31 -15.40 2.59 6.68
N ILE A 32 -15.71 1.40 6.14
CA ILE A 32 -14.72 0.52 5.50
C ILE A 32 -14.05 1.23 4.32
N GLU A 33 -14.84 1.85 3.45
CA GLU A 33 -14.34 2.57 2.27
C GLU A 33 -13.50 3.79 2.65
N ALA A 34 -13.88 4.52 3.71
CA ALA A 34 -13.15 5.68 4.19
C ALA A 34 -11.83 5.32 4.89
N ALA A 35 -11.79 4.22 5.65
CA ALA A 35 -10.61 3.78 6.37
C ALA A 35 -9.49 3.29 5.43
N THR A 36 -9.84 2.64 4.32
CA THR A 36 -8.89 2.03 3.38
C THR A 36 -7.84 3.02 2.87
N PRO A 37 -8.19 4.16 2.24
CA PRO A 37 -7.19 5.09 1.71
C PRO A 37 -6.34 5.76 2.79
N ILE A 38 -6.86 5.93 3.99
CA ILE A 38 -6.12 6.52 5.12
C ILE A 38 -5.02 5.59 5.56
N VAL A 39 -5.34 4.31 5.72
CA VAL A 39 -4.37 3.30 6.11
C VAL A 39 -3.32 3.12 5.03
N GLU A 40 -3.72 3.00 3.76
CA GLU A 40 -2.79 2.85 2.63
C GLU A 40 -1.92 4.08 2.40
N TYR A 41 -2.37 5.28 2.77
CA TYR A 41 -1.53 6.48 2.75
C TYR A 41 -0.34 6.38 3.72
N ILE A 42 -0.53 5.75 4.87
CA ILE A 42 0.50 5.61 5.91
C ILE A 42 1.41 4.41 5.65
N THR A 43 0.83 3.29 5.25
CA THR A 43 1.53 2.00 5.14
C THR A 43 2.04 1.67 3.74
N GLY A 44 1.62 2.44 2.72
CA GLY A 44 1.73 2.06 1.32
C GLY A 44 0.60 1.10 0.90
N PRO A 45 0.59 0.64 -0.35
CA PRO A 45 -0.48 -0.19 -0.88
C PRO A 45 -0.54 -1.55 -0.16
N ILE A 46 -1.64 -1.78 0.56
CA ILE A 46 -1.91 -3.07 1.21
C ILE A 46 -2.65 -3.99 0.24
N ASN A 47 -3.65 -3.47 -0.43
CA ASN A 47 -4.29 -4.19 -1.53
C ASN A 47 -3.40 -4.18 -2.77
N THR A 48 -3.52 -5.22 -3.59
CA THR A 48 -2.74 -5.30 -4.83
C THR A 48 -3.36 -4.42 -5.92
N TYR A 49 -2.60 -3.42 -6.36
CA TYR A 49 -2.97 -2.53 -7.46
C TYR A 49 -1.99 -2.64 -8.62
N SER A 50 -2.48 -2.37 -9.82
CA SER A 50 -1.62 -2.25 -11.02
C SER A 50 -1.21 -0.81 -11.23
N TYR A 51 0.09 -0.58 -11.37
CA TYR A 51 0.69 0.73 -11.60
C TYR A 51 1.38 0.77 -12.96
N ASN A 52 1.20 1.88 -13.67
CA ASN A 52 1.94 2.18 -14.90
C ASN A 52 2.68 3.49 -14.66
N GLU A 53 4.00 3.43 -14.60
CA GLU A 53 4.84 4.53 -14.19
C GLU A 53 5.99 4.75 -15.15
N THR A 54 6.46 6.00 -15.19
CA THR A 54 7.62 6.40 -15.97
C THR A 54 8.69 6.98 -15.06
N TYR A 55 9.93 6.54 -15.27
CA TYR A 55 11.10 6.93 -14.50
C TYR A 55 12.16 7.54 -15.40
N GLN A 56 12.88 8.53 -14.87
CA GLN A 56 14.08 9.07 -15.48
C GLN A 56 15.28 8.21 -15.11
N CYS A 57 15.99 7.68 -16.09
CA CYS A 57 17.09 6.73 -15.85
C CYS A 57 18.45 7.43 -15.71
N ASN A 58 18.74 8.42 -16.53
CA ASN A 58 19.96 9.26 -16.51
C ASN A 58 21.28 8.47 -16.30
N GLY A 59 21.41 7.27 -16.88
CA GLY A 59 22.59 6.43 -16.73
C GLY A 59 22.70 5.69 -15.39
N LEU A 60 21.63 5.68 -14.58
CA LEU A 60 21.56 4.85 -13.36
C LEU A 60 21.49 3.37 -13.76
N SER A 61 22.06 2.49 -12.95
CA SER A 61 21.91 1.04 -13.12
C SER A 61 20.74 0.48 -12.29
N ARG A 62 20.27 1.27 -11.31
CA ARG A 62 19.21 0.90 -10.35
C ARG A 62 18.17 1.99 -10.27
N ILE A 63 16.91 1.57 -10.17
CA ILE A 63 15.75 2.45 -9.99
C ILE A 63 14.90 1.90 -8.85
N SER A 64 14.47 2.77 -7.93
CA SER A 64 13.51 2.43 -6.89
C SER A 64 12.10 2.73 -7.38
N LEU A 65 11.24 1.71 -7.38
CA LEU A 65 9.83 1.85 -7.72
C LEU A 65 9.09 2.58 -6.60
N ARG A 66 8.10 3.40 -6.97
CA ARG A 66 7.39 4.26 -6.00
C ARG A 66 6.44 3.51 -5.11
N HIS A 67 5.81 2.47 -5.63
CA HIS A 67 4.83 1.67 -4.90
C HIS A 67 5.42 0.32 -4.52
N VAL A 68 5.52 0.08 -3.22
CA VAL A 68 6.13 -1.12 -2.63
C VAL A 68 5.21 -1.65 -1.50
N PRO A 69 5.26 -2.94 -1.21
CA PRO A 69 6.06 -3.98 -1.83
C PRO A 69 5.56 -4.36 -3.25
N VAL A 70 6.49 -4.67 -4.13
CA VAL A 70 6.16 -5.15 -5.49
C VAL A 70 5.82 -6.64 -5.42
N VAL A 71 4.71 -7.04 -6.06
CA VAL A 71 4.33 -8.45 -6.13
C VAL A 71 5.34 -9.20 -7.00
N ALA A 72 5.86 -10.31 -6.51
CA ALA A 72 6.84 -11.10 -7.24
C ALA A 72 6.30 -11.52 -8.62
N ASN A 73 7.14 -11.40 -9.65
CA ASN A 73 6.80 -11.71 -11.05
C ASN A 73 5.61 -10.94 -11.65
N SER A 74 5.22 -9.82 -11.05
CA SER A 74 4.07 -9.03 -11.52
C SER A 74 4.43 -7.98 -12.56
N ILE A 75 5.70 -7.78 -12.87
CA ILE A 75 6.13 -6.83 -13.90
C ILE A 75 5.72 -7.37 -15.26
N SER A 76 4.67 -6.77 -15.84
CA SER A 76 4.08 -7.19 -17.12
C SER A 76 4.72 -6.48 -18.31
N SER A 77 5.28 -5.29 -18.10
CA SER A 77 5.94 -4.49 -19.13
C SER A 77 7.09 -3.70 -18.51
N CYS A 78 8.23 -3.70 -19.19
CA CYS A 78 9.39 -2.87 -18.84
C CYS A 78 10.03 -2.42 -20.14
N ILE A 79 9.87 -1.12 -20.47
CA ILE A 79 10.28 -0.55 -21.76
C ILE A 79 11.23 0.61 -21.50
N GLU A 80 12.44 0.48 -22.00
CA GLU A 80 13.47 1.52 -21.99
C GLU A 80 13.42 2.33 -23.28
N TYR A 81 13.42 3.66 -23.19
CA TYR A 81 13.42 4.57 -24.33
C TYR A 81 14.79 5.19 -24.55
N VAL A 82 15.45 4.78 -25.62
CA VAL A 82 16.71 5.37 -26.08
C VAL A 82 16.39 6.37 -27.20
N GLY A 83 16.33 7.65 -26.87
CA GLY A 83 15.73 8.65 -27.75
C GLY A 83 14.26 8.37 -27.98
N ILE A 84 13.87 8.12 -29.23
CA ILE A 84 12.48 7.77 -29.63
C ILE A 84 12.26 6.25 -29.78
N SER A 85 13.32 5.44 -29.65
CA SER A 85 13.25 4.00 -29.87
C SER A 85 12.93 3.25 -28.59
N PRO A 86 11.82 2.46 -28.53
CA PRO A 86 11.50 1.65 -27.40
C PRO A 86 12.27 0.32 -27.42
N PHE A 87 12.85 -0.06 -26.29
CA PHE A 87 13.49 -1.36 -26.07
C PHE A 87 12.76 -2.09 -24.94
N THR A 88 12.17 -3.22 -25.26
CA THR A 88 11.53 -4.07 -24.24
C THR A 88 12.60 -4.85 -23.50
N LEU A 89 12.64 -4.69 -22.17
CA LEU A 89 13.48 -5.45 -21.28
C LEU A 89 12.73 -6.70 -20.78
N THR A 90 13.44 -7.82 -20.68
CA THR A 90 12.89 -9.07 -20.15
C THR A 90 13.38 -9.34 -18.73
N ASN A 91 12.59 -10.07 -17.93
CA ASN A 91 13.02 -10.43 -16.58
C ASN A 91 14.20 -11.43 -16.67
N GLN A 92 15.30 -11.06 -16.05
CA GLN A 92 16.57 -11.78 -16.17
C GLN A 92 17.24 -11.92 -14.79
N PRO A 93 17.15 -13.09 -14.16
CA PRO A 93 17.85 -13.35 -12.90
C PRO A 93 19.37 -13.19 -13.04
N PRO A 94 20.08 -12.74 -11.97
CA PRO A 94 21.53 -12.63 -11.97
C PRO A 94 22.22 -13.95 -12.36
N GLY A 95 23.26 -13.84 -13.16
CA GLY A 95 24.03 -15.00 -13.62
C GLY A 95 23.41 -15.79 -14.78
N SER A 96 22.23 -15.39 -15.26
CA SER A 96 21.64 -15.92 -16.49
C SER A 96 22.17 -15.16 -17.71
N THR A 97 22.43 -15.88 -18.81
CA THR A 97 22.77 -15.30 -20.09
C THR A 97 21.54 -15.29 -20.99
N HIS A 98 21.27 -14.16 -21.63
CA HIS A 98 20.18 -14.00 -22.58
C HIS A 98 20.70 -13.25 -23.81
N ASP A 99 20.00 -13.40 -24.93
CA ASP A 99 20.36 -12.73 -26.17
C ASP A 99 20.15 -11.20 -26.11
N ASN A 100 19.32 -10.75 -25.16
CA ASN A 100 18.94 -9.34 -25.00
C ASN A 100 19.21 -8.82 -23.60
N TYR A 101 19.21 -7.49 -23.46
CA TYR A 101 19.23 -6.82 -22.18
C TYR A 101 17.92 -7.08 -21.39
N GLY A 102 18.04 -7.10 -20.08
CA GLY A 102 16.93 -7.39 -19.20
C GLY A 102 16.85 -6.49 -17.97
N PHE A 103 15.94 -6.84 -17.12
CA PHE A 103 15.82 -6.26 -15.77
C PHE A 103 15.73 -7.37 -14.73
N TYR A 104 16.07 -7.03 -13.50
CA TYR A 104 15.90 -7.88 -12.33
C TYR A 104 15.34 -7.10 -11.15
N LEU A 105 14.30 -7.60 -10.53
CA LEU A 105 13.75 -7.04 -9.28
C LEU A 105 14.50 -7.67 -8.10
N GLN A 106 15.50 -6.98 -7.56
CA GLN A 106 16.39 -7.50 -6.53
C GLN A 106 15.70 -7.62 -5.17
N ARG A 107 14.93 -6.60 -4.81
CA ARG A 107 14.23 -6.50 -3.52
C ARG A 107 12.80 -6.07 -3.75
N PRO A 108 11.87 -7.03 -3.88
CA PRO A 108 10.45 -6.70 -4.09
C PRO A 108 9.87 -5.80 -3.00
N GLU A 109 10.31 -5.99 -1.76
CA GLU A 109 9.90 -5.20 -0.60
C GLU A 109 10.37 -3.73 -0.66
N ALA A 110 11.48 -3.46 -1.30
CA ALA A 110 12.03 -2.13 -1.51
C ALA A 110 11.85 -1.61 -2.95
N GLY A 111 11.29 -2.43 -3.84
CA GLY A 111 11.06 -2.07 -5.24
C GLY A 111 12.33 -1.78 -6.03
N THR A 112 13.48 -2.38 -5.68
CA THR A 112 14.76 -2.10 -6.35
C THR A 112 14.86 -2.87 -7.66
N LEU A 113 14.70 -2.15 -8.77
CA LEU A 113 14.86 -2.66 -10.13
C LEU A 113 16.27 -2.41 -10.63
N ILE A 114 16.93 -3.44 -11.14
CA ILE A 114 18.29 -3.39 -11.70
C ILE A 114 18.23 -3.71 -13.19
N ARG A 115 18.96 -2.92 -14.00
CA ARG A 115 19.16 -3.25 -15.40
C ARG A 115 20.26 -4.30 -15.56
N MET A 116 19.98 -5.30 -16.36
CA MET A 116 20.89 -6.43 -16.62
C MET A 116 21.38 -6.41 -18.06
N SER A 117 22.67 -6.69 -18.25
CA SER A 117 23.26 -6.95 -19.58
C SER A 117 22.89 -8.34 -20.09
N SER A 118 23.13 -8.62 -21.36
CA SER A 118 22.97 -9.97 -21.94
C SER A 118 23.83 -11.05 -21.25
N PHE A 119 24.89 -10.64 -20.54
CA PHE A 119 25.74 -11.54 -19.75
C PHE A 119 25.32 -11.69 -18.29
N GLY A 120 24.13 -11.21 -17.90
CA GLY A 120 23.63 -11.32 -16.53
C GLY A 120 24.36 -10.43 -15.52
N GLN A 121 25.01 -9.38 -15.97
CA GLN A 121 25.69 -8.39 -15.12
C GLN A 121 24.88 -7.09 -15.03
N GLU A 122 24.97 -6.42 -13.89
CA GLU A 122 24.40 -5.10 -13.72
C GLU A 122 25.03 -4.10 -14.69
N THR A 123 24.20 -3.29 -15.34
CA THR A 123 24.63 -2.30 -16.33
C THR A 123 23.75 -1.05 -16.26
N PRO A 124 24.26 0.14 -16.57
CA PRO A 124 23.46 1.36 -16.62
C PRO A 124 22.33 1.27 -17.65
N PHE A 125 21.21 1.92 -17.38
CA PHE A 125 20.17 2.16 -18.36
C PHE A 125 20.73 3.03 -19.49
N LEU A 126 20.51 2.63 -20.74
CA LEU A 126 20.97 3.36 -21.93
C LEU A 126 20.02 4.50 -22.28
N GLY A 127 18.75 4.34 -21.94
CA GLY A 127 17.70 5.29 -22.23
C GLY A 127 17.59 6.39 -21.18
N SER A 128 16.95 7.49 -21.57
CA SER A 128 16.62 8.57 -20.63
C SER A 128 15.38 8.27 -19.80
N TRP A 129 14.48 7.40 -20.30
CA TRP A 129 13.20 7.08 -19.69
C TRP A 129 12.95 5.59 -19.67
N LEU A 130 12.31 5.13 -18.59
CA LEU A 130 11.82 3.77 -18.40
C LEU A 130 10.33 3.82 -18.11
N ALA A 131 9.52 3.14 -18.92
CA ALA A 131 8.12 2.89 -18.63
C ALA A 131 7.97 1.46 -18.09
N ILE A 132 7.29 1.34 -16.96
CA ILE A 132 7.13 0.04 -16.29
C ILE A 132 5.69 -0.14 -15.83
N THR A 133 5.14 -1.33 -16.06
CA THR A 133 3.83 -1.75 -15.54
C THR A 133 4.03 -2.93 -14.60
N TYR A 134 3.58 -2.77 -13.35
CA TYR A 134 3.77 -3.76 -12.30
C TYR A 134 2.62 -3.74 -11.30
N GLN A 135 2.54 -4.74 -10.43
CA GLN A 135 1.60 -4.76 -9.31
C GLN A 135 2.36 -4.56 -8.01
N ALA A 136 1.82 -3.71 -7.14
CA ALA A 136 2.31 -3.54 -5.79
C ALA A 136 1.18 -3.70 -4.77
N GLY A 137 1.55 -4.16 -3.59
CA GLY A 137 0.66 -4.47 -2.48
C GLY A 137 1.00 -5.81 -1.85
N LEU A 138 0.27 -6.16 -0.81
CA LEU A 138 0.42 -7.41 -0.09
C LEU A 138 -0.56 -8.47 -0.63
N ALA A 139 -0.17 -9.74 -0.62
CA ALA A 139 -1.05 -10.85 -0.99
C ALA A 139 -2.22 -11.03 0.01
N THR A 140 -2.00 -10.64 1.26
CA THR A 140 -3.00 -10.71 2.34
C THR A 140 -2.86 -9.51 3.24
N VAL A 141 -4.00 -8.97 3.69
CA VAL A 141 -4.02 -7.88 4.69
C VAL A 141 -3.48 -8.42 6.01
N PRO A 142 -2.43 -7.81 6.59
CA PRO A 142 -1.89 -8.23 7.86
C PRO A 142 -2.90 -8.12 9.02
N ALA A 143 -2.82 -9.04 9.99
CA ALA A 143 -3.79 -9.10 11.07
C ALA A 143 -3.80 -7.86 11.98
N ASP A 144 -2.63 -7.25 12.19
CA ASP A 144 -2.49 -6.00 12.95
C ASP A 144 -3.16 -4.81 12.24
N VAL A 145 -3.05 -4.73 10.90
CA VAL A 145 -3.73 -3.72 10.11
C VAL A 145 -5.24 -3.93 10.14
N LYS A 146 -5.70 -5.19 10.00
CA LYS A 146 -7.13 -5.51 10.13
C LYS A 146 -7.68 -5.10 11.50
N LEU A 147 -6.96 -5.44 12.58
CA LEU A 147 -7.36 -5.07 13.92
C LEU A 147 -7.41 -3.53 14.07
N ALA A 148 -6.42 -2.83 13.54
CA ALA A 148 -6.39 -1.38 13.57
C ALA A 148 -7.63 -0.77 12.90
N VAL A 149 -7.99 -1.23 11.70
CA VAL A 149 -9.18 -0.77 10.97
C VAL A 149 -10.47 -1.10 11.72
N LEU A 150 -10.59 -2.30 12.31
CA LEU A 150 -11.75 -2.69 13.08
C LEU A 150 -11.95 -1.82 14.34
N GLU A 151 -10.87 -1.49 15.05
CA GLU A 151 -10.92 -0.60 16.22
C GLU A 151 -11.26 0.84 15.82
N ASP A 152 -10.78 1.32 14.67
CA ASP A 152 -11.13 2.64 14.14
C ASP A 152 -12.63 2.72 13.80
N ILE A 153 -13.15 1.72 13.09
CA ILE A 153 -14.58 1.60 12.77
C ILE A 153 -15.41 1.52 14.05
N ARG A 154 -14.97 0.76 15.07
CA ARG A 154 -15.65 0.69 16.36
C ARG A 154 -15.69 2.05 17.05
N GLY A 155 -14.61 2.81 17.00
CA GLY A 155 -14.56 4.16 17.54
C GLY A 155 -15.55 5.10 16.85
N LEU A 156 -15.60 5.10 15.50
CA LEU A 156 -16.56 5.87 14.72
C LEU A 156 -18.00 5.47 15.04
N TRP A 157 -18.27 4.17 15.10
CA TRP A 157 -19.57 3.62 15.47
C TRP A 157 -20.03 4.07 16.86
N GLN A 158 -19.14 4.02 17.86
CA GLN A 158 -19.46 4.47 19.21
C GLN A 158 -19.73 5.96 19.28
N GLN A 159 -19.04 6.79 18.50
CA GLN A 159 -19.29 8.23 18.44
C GLN A 159 -20.67 8.53 17.86
N THR A 160 -21.09 7.77 16.83
CA THR A 160 -22.36 8.03 16.13
C THR A 160 -23.57 7.50 16.92
N HIS A 161 -23.46 6.28 17.50
CA HIS A 161 -24.59 5.57 18.09
C HIS A 161 -24.71 5.68 19.61
N ASN A 162 -23.63 6.04 20.32
CA ASN A 162 -23.67 6.19 21.78
C ASN A 162 -23.89 7.64 22.27
N GLY A 163 -24.55 8.49 21.46
CA GLY A 163 -24.94 9.84 21.83
C GLY A 163 -23.80 10.85 21.88
N GLY A 164 -22.78 10.68 21.05
CA GLY A 164 -21.74 11.70 20.81
C GLY A 164 -20.86 12.03 22.02
N ARG A 165 -20.96 11.26 23.09
CA ARG A 165 -20.04 11.39 24.23
C ARG A 165 -19.11 10.18 24.24
N PRO A 166 -17.80 10.35 23.97
CA PRO A 166 -16.86 9.31 24.30
C PRO A 166 -16.99 9.02 25.79
N LYS A 167 -17.50 7.84 26.15
CA LYS A 167 -17.48 7.34 27.54
C LYS A 167 -16.04 6.93 27.94
N TRP A 168 -15.10 7.77 27.65
CA TRP A 168 -13.75 7.63 28.15
C TRP A 168 -13.64 8.53 29.39
N GLY A 169 -13.70 7.87 30.53
CA GLY A 169 -13.47 8.35 31.89
C GLY A 169 -13.62 9.86 32.06
N GLY A 170 -14.61 10.32 32.82
CA GLY A 170 -14.98 11.71 33.05
C GLY A 170 -13.83 12.67 33.34
N GLY A 171 -12.98 12.86 32.37
CA GLY A 171 -11.98 13.93 32.30
C GLY A 171 -12.66 15.18 31.77
N VAL A 172 -12.48 16.26 32.50
CA VAL A 172 -12.76 17.62 32.06
C VAL A 172 -12.10 17.80 30.68
N PRO A 173 -12.74 18.43 29.69
CA PRO A 173 -12.06 18.77 28.43
C PRO A 173 -10.81 19.54 28.78
N ASP A 174 -9.63 18.98 28.45
CA ASP A 174 -8.40 19.75 28.50
C ASP A 174 -8.55 20.96 27.60
N GLU A 175 -8.01 22.11 28.03
CA GLU A 175 -8.09 23.39 27.34
C GLU A 175 -7.56 23.37 25.90
N ASP A 176 -6.94 22.30 25.47
CA ASP A 176 -6.45 22.04 24.10
C ASP A 176 -7.51 21.42 23.18
N GLY A 177 -8.77 21.79 23.35
CA GLY A 177 -9.89 21.55 22.44
C GLY A 177 -9.70 20.41 21.43
N TRP A 178 -9.83 19.16 21.84
CA TRP A 178 -9.89 18.02 20.94
C TRP A 178 -11.13 18.11 20.05
N THR A 179 -11.03 18.90 19.01
CA THR A 179 -11.94 18.77 17.87
C THR A 179 -11.51 17.52 17.13
N VAL A 180 -12.11 16.39 17.47
CA VAL A 180 -11.99 15.16 16.69
C VAL A 180 -12.53 15.48 15.29
N GLY A 181 -11.62 15.74 14.35
CA GLY A 181 -11.98 15.81 12.94
C GLY A 181 -12.56 14.46 12.50
N PRO A 182 -13.44 14.43 11.52
CA PRO A 182 -14.23 13.25 11.15
C PRO A 182 -13.44 12.02 10.69
N LEU A 183 -12.11 12.07 10.69
CA LEU A 183 -11.24 10.95 10.25
C LEU A 183 -9.89 11.06 10.97
N HIS A 184 -9.88 10.98 12.28
CA HIS A 184 -8.64 10.88 13.05
C HIS A 184 -8.41 9.42 13.41
N LEU A 185 -7.36 8.83 12.83
CA LEU A 185 -6.84 7.55 13.33
C LEU A 185 -6.49 7.73 14.81
N PHE A 186 -7.04 6.88 15.65
CA PHE A 186 -6.71 6.91 17.08
C PHE A 186 -5.19 6.82 17.25
N PRO A 187 -4.55 7.61 18.13
CA PRO A 187 -3.09 7.66 18.28
C PRO A 187 -2.44 6.29 18.47
N ARG A 188 -3.15 5.36 19.11
CA ARG A 188 -2.70 3.98 19.28
C ARG A 188 -2.58 3.23 17.95
N LEU A 189 -3.52 3.47 17.03
CA LEU A 189 -3.55 2.83 15.71
C LEU A 189 -2.51 3.44 14.79
N ALA A 190 -2.35 4.77 14.84
CA ALA A 190 -1.27 5.45 14.13
C ALA A 190 0.09 4.87 14.54
N ALA A 191 0.34 4.67 15.85
CA ALA A 191 1.59 4.10 16.35
C ALA A 191 1.81 2.64 15.88
N MET A 192 0.77 1.81 15.79
CA MET A 192 0.87 0.44 15.27
C MET A 192 1.21 0.41 13.78
N ILE A 193 0.64 1.35 13.02
CA ILE A 193 0.80 1.45 11.57
C ILE A 193 2.13 2.14 11.21
N GLU A 194 2.53 3.18 11.94
CA GLU A 194 3.80 3.89 11.74
C GLU A 194 5.03 2.99 11.85
N ASN A 195 5.00 1.98 12.70
CA ASN A 195 6.11 1.01 12.79
C ASN A 195 6.31 0.24 11.48
N ARG A 196 5.27 0.05 10.67
CA ARG A 196 5.38 -0.56 9.33
C ARG A 196 5.87 0.44 8.29
N ALA A 197 5.40 1.69 8.33
CA ALA A 197 5.85 2.75 7.43
C ALA A 197 7.35 3.02 7.56
N ARG A 198 7.90 2.99 8.78
CA ARG A 198 9.34 3.17 9.04
C ARG A 198 10.20 2.06 8.47
N VAL A 199 9.71 0.82 8.44
CA VAL A 199 10.46 -0.30 7.84
C VAL A 199 10.55 -0.16 6.31
N GLN A 200 9.53 0.42 5.67
CA GLN A 200 9.53 0.66 4.22
C GLN A 200 10.43 1.84 3.81
N SER A 201 10.64 2.83 4.67
CA SER A 201 11.44 4.02 4.37
C SER A 201 12.96 3.83 4.53
N ILE A 202 13.42 2.71 5.11
CA ILE A 202 14.85 2.42 5.38
C ILE A 202 15.43 1.45 4.32
N ALA A 203 14.59 0.90 3.46
CA ALA A 203 14.99 0.00 2.38
C ALA A 203 15.25 0.76 1.09
#